data_78334e85c8683cf850850ea33d94ca6e
#
_entry.id   78334e85c8683cf850850ea33d94ca6e
#
_cell.length_a   1.000
_cell.length_b   1.000
_cell.length_c   1.000
_cell.angle_alpha   90.00
_cell.angle_beta   90.00
_cell.angle_gamma   90.00
#
_symmetry.space_group_name_H-M   'P 1'
#
loop_
_entity.id
_entity.type
_entity.pdbx_description
1 polymer ?
#
loop_
_entity_poly.entity_id
_entity_poly.type
_entity_poly.pdbx_seq_one_letter_code
_entity_poly.pdbx_strand_id
1 'polypeptide(L)'
;MFASLALMTGCSKSDDDESNTNSGGDGTGRARYEWLSMNDKALSLDIDFAGNDSKPDWQSPSPADYESWMIYQVTLPYELRSWASEDDLMAVFINDKIRVVASPAIKDLAYSQTYETYILKILGNTENTMRQQFDYKYYSARLNRIFEMQTIGHFNPETVLGVDTEFCLLGLARESVDDIYPVVCQLDLNLPDELKEESDDTESYIAVFVGDECRGIAKIKAQEDEVRLYAYGKKEGEKATIYCINYSYYTKLKPTVSLENDTLLISLE
;
A
#
# COMPACT_ATOMS: atom_id res chain seq x y z
N MET A 1 27.00 -63.27 -12.97
CA MET A 1 25.75 -64.00 -13.35
C MET A 1 24.58 -63.06 -13.19
N PHE A 2 23.81 -62.94 -14.23
CA PHE A 2 22.55 -62.24 -14.45
C PHE A 2 22.59 -60.69 -14.60
N ALA A 3 22.51 -60.37 -15.88
CA ALA A 3 22.05 -59.13 -16.47
C ALA A 3 20.54 -58.96 -16.28
N SER A 4 20.08 -57.72 -16.17
CA SER A 4 18.68 -57.35 -16.49
C SER A 4 18.69 -55.91 -17.01
N LEU A 5 18.49 -55.83 -18.10
CA LEU A 5 17.80 -55.18 -19.20
C LEU A 5 17.03 -53.93 -18.76
N ALA A 6 17.52 -52.77 -19.20
CA ALA A 6 16.80 -51.49 -19.17
C ALA A 6 15.84 -51.43 -20.37
N LEU A 7 14.58 -51.29 -20.11
CA LEU A 7 13.58 -50.88 -21.09
C LEU A 7 13.40 -49.37 -21.02
N MET A 8 13.85 -48.70 -22.07
CA MET A 8 13.48 -47.34 -22.39
C MET A 8 12.08 -47.32 -22.94
N THR A 9 11.14 -46.74 -22.22
CA THR A 9 9.87 -46.34 -22.84
C THR A 9 9.87 -44.82 -22.85
N GLY A 10 9.86 -44.29 -24.05
CA GLY A 10 9.70 -42.86 -24.28
C GLY A 10 8.35 -42.38 -23.78
N CYS A 11 8.34 -41.31 -23.00
CA CYS A 11 7.16 -40.50 -22.77
C CYS A 11 7.19 -39.35 -23.76
N SER A 12 6.19 -39.36 -24.60
CA SER A 12 5.81 -38.26 -25.47
C SER A 12 5.46 -37.04 -24.60
N LYS A 13 5.97 -35.91 -25.01
CA LYS A 13 5.41 -34.61 -24.63
C LYS A 13 3.96 -34.58 -25.07
N SER A 14 3.07 -34.42 -24.13
CA SER A 14 1.76 -33.82 -24.35
C SER A 14 1.85 -32.40 -23.82
N ASP A 15 1.92 -31.47 -24.73
CA ASP A 15 1.61 -30.06 -24.46
C ASP A 15 0.10 -29.98 -24.24
N ASP A 16 -0.33 -30.11 -23.00
CA ASP A 16 -1.68 -29.76 -22.59
C ASP A 16 -1.54 -28.54 -21.68
N ASP A 17 -1.54 -27.36 -22.31
CA ASP A 17 -1.94 -26.12 -21.70
C ASP A 17 -3.43 -26.22 -21.31
N GLU A 18 -3.72 -26.84 -20.20
CA GLU A 18 -5.01 -26.63 -19.54
C GLU A 18 -5.03 -25.25 -18.86
N SER A 19 -5.44 -24.26 -19.63
CA SER A 19 -5.97 -23.01 -19.10
C SER A 19 -7.23 -23.35 -18.29
N ASN A 20 -7.07 -23.42 -16.98
CA ASN A 20 -8.18 -23.60 -16.06
C ASN A 20 -8.96 -22.28 -15.95
N THR A 21 -9.88 -22.08 -16.91
CA THR A 21 -10.84 -20.99 -16.88
C THR A 21 -11.91 -21.31 -15.86
N ASN A 22 -11.74 -20.86 -14.63
CA ASN A 22 -12.80 -20.89 -13.64
C ASN A 22 -13.75 -19.71 -13.92
N SER A 23 -14.71 -19.96 -14.83
CA SER A 23 -15.77 -19.01 -15.14
C SER A 23 -16.85 -19.09 -14.07
N GLY A 24 -16.78 -18.25 -13.06
CA GLY A 24 -17.91 -17.90 -12.23
C GLY A 24 -18.88 -17.04 -13.06
N GLY A 25 -19.70 -17.68 -13.90
CA GLY A 25 -20.68 -16.96 -14.72
C GLY A 25 -22.03 -16.94 -14.02
N ASP A 26 -22.62 -15.78 -13.95
CA ASP A 26 -24.06 -15.61 -13.82
C ASP A 26 -24.72 -16.16 -15.07
N GLY A 27 -25.50 -17.06 -15.19
CA GLY A 27 -26.17 -17.68 -16.33
C GLY A 27 -26.28 -16.93 -17.68
N THR A 28 -25.53 -15.85 -17.92
CA THR A 28 -25.51 -15.07 -19.17
C THR A 28 -24.28 -15.32 -20.06
N GLY A 29 -23.37 -16.21 -19.66
CA GLY A 29 -22.52 -16.95 -20.63
C GLY A 29 -21.23 -16.31 -21.10
N ARG A 30 -20.69 -15.26 -20.48
CA ARG A 30 -19.29 -14.84 -20.71
C ARG A 30 -18.70 -14.21 -19.46
N ALA A 31 -17.65 -14.84 -18.92
CA ALA A 31 -16.78 -14.13 -17.97
C ALA A 31 -16.21 -12.88 -18.66
N ARG A 32 -16.37 -11.71 -18.05
CA ARG A 32 -15.87 -10.45 -18.59
C ARG A 32 -14.35 -10.37 -18.50
N TYR A 33 -13.77 -11.04 -17.52
CA TYR A 33 -12.33 -11.05 -17.26
C TYR A 33 -11.76 -12.46 -17.38
N GLU A 34 -10.57 -12.54 -17.99
CA GLU A 34 -9.78 -13.76 -18.03
C GLU A 34 -8.88 -13.77 -16.78
N TRP A 35 -9.17 -14.69 -15.86
CA TRP A 35 -8.40 -14.88 -14.64
C TRP A 35 -7.27 -15.86 -14.86
N LEU A 36 -6.02 -15.41 -14.61
CA LEU A 36 -4.81 -16.17 -14.78
C LEU A 36 -4.22 -16.54 -13.41
N SER A 37 -3.55 -17.70 -13.32
CA SER A 37 -2.89 -18.12 -12.09
C SER A 37 -1.71 -17.20 -11.72
N MET A 38 -1.53 -16.93 -10.42
CA MET A 38 -0.43 -16.12 -9.88
C MET A 38 0.95 -16.77 -9.99
N ASN A 39 1.11 -17.96 -10.60
CA ASN A 39 2.39 -18.66 -10.66
C ASN A 39 3.56 -17.81 -11.19
N ASP A 40 3.25 -16.81 -12.03
CA ASP A 40 4.24 -15.94 -12.67
C ASP A 40 4.26 -14.51 -12.12
N LYS A 41 3.39 -14.20 -11.15
CA LYS A 41 3.33 -12.86 -10.55
C LYS A 41 3.26 -12.94 -9.04
N ALA A 42 4.33 -12.54 -8.38
CA ALA A 42 4.30 -12.35 -6.93
C ALA A 42 3.66 -10.99 -6.60
N LEU A 43 2.71 -10.98 -5.66
CA LEU A 43 2.18 -9.75 -5.10
C LEU A 43 3.18 -9.18 -4.09
N SER A 44 4.26 -8.63 -4.60
CA SER A 44 5.24 -7.88 -3.80
C SER A 44 5.52 -6.56 -4.48
N LEU A 45 5.57 -5.50 -3.68
CA LEU A 45 6.04 -4.21 -4.17
C LEU A 45 7.53 -4.27 -4.42
N ASP A 46 7.92 -4.07 -5.68
CA ASP A 46 9.32 -4.05 -6.12
C ASP A 46 9.87 -2.60 -6.09
N ILE A 47 9.63 -1.91 -4.97
CA ILE A 47 10.04 -0.52 -4.78
C ILE A 47 11.23 -0.50 -3.82
N ASP A 48 12.35 0.04 -4.29
CA ASP A 48 13.54 0.24 -3.46
C ASP A 48 13.55 1.64 -2.86
N PHE A 49 13.22 1.72 -1.59
CA PHE A 49 13.24 2.95 -0.82
C PHE A 49 14.43 3.04 0.16
N ALA A 50 15.42 2.20 0.03
CA ALA A 50 16.58 2.25 0.93
C ALA A 50 17.25 3.63 0.93
N GLY A 51 17.66 4.09 2.12
CA GLY A 51 18.34 5.35 2.37
C GLY A 51 19.59 5.18 3.21
N ASN A 52 20.11 6.30 3.70
CA ASN A 52 21.30 6.34 4.55
C ASN A 52 21.08 7.25 5.78
N ASP A 53 19.84 7.49 6.15
CA ASP A 53 19.53 8.32 7.30
C ASP A 53 19.87 7.60 8.61
N SER A 54 20.41 8.34 9.54
CA SER A 54 20.59 7.86 10.91
C SER A 54 19.25 7.88 11.66
N LYS A 55 19.10 6.99 12.62
CA LYS A 55 17.95 7.04 13.55
C LYS A 55 17.85 8.43 14.17
N PRO A 56 16.72 9.10 14.01
CA PRO A 56 16.56 10.47 14.50
C PRO A 56 16.50 10.50 16.03
N ASP A 57 17.01 11.58 16.59
CA ASP A 57 16.93 11.89 18.03
C ASP A 57 15.63 12.65 18.35
N TRP A 58 14.51 12.11 17.93
CA TRP A 58 13.21 12.70 18.21
C TRP A 58 12.76 12.40 19.64
N GLN A 59 12.24 13.41 20.33
CA GLN A 59 11.74 13.30 21.68
C GLN A 59 10.34 13.90 21.77
N SER A 60 9.42 13.17 22.40
CA SER A 60 8.09 13.74 22.71
C SER A 60 8.24 14.88 23.71
N PRO A 61 7.54 16.00 23.51
CA PRO A 61 7.57 17.10 24.47
C PRO A 61 6.82 16.75 25.76
N SER A 62 7.04 17.58 26.79
CA SER A 62 6.29 17.46 28.04
C SER A 62 4.82 17.81 27.84
N PRO A 63 3.87 17.00 28.31
CA PRO A 63 2.45 17.36 28.26
C PRO A 63 2.13 18.67 29.01
N ALA A 64 2.96 19.06 29.99
CA ALA A 64 2.77 20.29 30.76
C ALA A 64 3.00 21.57 29.93
N ASP A 65 3.62 21.45 28.74
CA ASP A 65 3.91 22.58 27.87
C ASP A 65 2.74 22.92 26.93
N TYR A 66 1.63 22.16 27.00
CA TYR A 66 0.49 22.26 26.09
C TYR A 66 -0.83 22.27 26.85
N GLU A 67 -1.82 22.95 26.27
CA GLU A 67 -3.13 23.12 26.89
C GLU A 67 -4.03 21.89 26.72
N SER A 68 -3.82 21.13 25.65
CA SER A 68 -4.70 20.02 25.29
C SER A 68 -3.98 18.93 24.51
N TRP A 69 -4.72 17.87 24.17
CA TRP A 69 -4.28 16.70 23.44
C TRP A 69 -5.31 16.25 22.43
N MET A 70 -4.85 15.46 21.49
CA MET A 70 -5.68 14.71 20.53
C MET A 70 -5.08 13.32 20.34
N ILE A 71 -5.90 12.30 20.16
CA ILE A 71 -5.44 10.96 19.78
C ILE A 71 -5.80 10.72 18.32
N TYR A 72 -4.80 10.33 17.53
CA TYR A 72 -4.98 9.98 16.15
C TYR A 72 -4.35 8.63 15.86
N GLN A 73 -5.16 7.66 15.40
CA GLN A 73 -4.65 6.36 14.98
C GLN A 73 -4.43 6.37 13.47
N VAL A 74 -3.20 6.09 13.08
CA VAL A 74 -2.78 6.10 11.68
C VAL A 74 -2.14 4.77 11.31
N THR A 75 -2.16 4.45 10.03
CA THR A 75 -1.46 3.29 9.48
C THR A 75 -0.56 3.70 8.31
N LEU A 76 0.54 2.99 8.14
CA LEU A 76 1.47 3.20 7.04
C LEU A 76 0.81 2.94 5.69
N PRO A 77 1.24 3.65 4.64
CA PRO A 77 0.88 3.33 3.27
C PRO A 77 1.36 1.91 2.91
N TYR A 78 0.69 1.28 1.97
CA TYR A 78 0.97 -0.10 1.59
C TYR A 78 2.43 -0.31 1.18
N GLU A 79 3.03 0.69 0.56
CA GLU A 79 4.41 0.68 0.06
C GLU A 79 5.46 0.48 1.17
N LEU A 80 5.14 0.86 2.40
CA LEU A 80 6.06 0.78 3.53
C LEU A 80 5.78 -0.39 4.48
N ARG A 81 4.61 -1.02 4.40
CA ARG A 81 4.18 -2.03 5.38
C ARG A 81 5.09 -3.25 5.45
N SER A 82 5.59 -3.73 4.32
CA SER A 82 6.52 -4.87 4.27
C SER A 82 7.87 -4.58 4.95
N TRP A 83 8.20 -3.30 5.10
CA TRP A 83 9.43 -2.83 5.74
C TRP A 83 9.25 -2.43 7.20
N ALA A 84 8.00 -2.40 7.68
CA ALA A 84 7.71 -2.00 9.05
C ALA A 84 8.40 -2.90 10.08
N SER A 85 8.88 -2.31 11.17
CA SER A 85 9.60 -3.00 12.25
C SER A 85 9.35 -2.34 13.60
N GLU A 86 9.65 -3.05 14.68
CA GLU A 86 9.52 -2.55 16.07
C GLU A 86 10.40 -1.34 16.38
N ASP A 87 11.50 -1.16 15.63
CA ASP A 87 12.46 -0.08 15.81
C ASP A 87 12.11 1.22 15.09
N ASP A 88 11.01 1.22 14.34
CA ASP A 88 10.54 2.37 13.59
C ASP A 88 9.97 3.46 14.51
N LEU A 89 9.97 4.69 14.01
CA LEU A 89 9.43 5.85 14.72
C LEU A 89 8.50 6.67 13.83
N MET A 90 7.39 7.11 14.41
CA MET A 90 6.53 8.12 13.80
C MET A 90 6.55 9.39 14.64
N ALA A 91 6.81 10.54 14.02
CA ALA A 91 6.74 11.83 14.68
C ALA A 91 5.73 12.75 13.99
N VAL A 92 5.01 13.55 14.78
CA VAL A 92 4.13 14.60 14.28
C VAL A 92 4.70 15.95 14.67
N PHE A 93 4.75 16.84 13.70
CA PHE A 93 5.18 18.21 13.87
C PHE A 93 3.99 19.17 13.65
N ILE A 94 4.00 20.28 14.35
CA ILE A 94 3.15 21.44 14.10
C ILE A 94 4.04 22.66 14.14
N ASN A 95 4.12 23.39 13.05
CA ASN A 95 5.03 24.56 12.91
C ASN A 95 6.47 24.18 13.32
N ASP A 96 7.02 23.14 12.72
CA ASP A 96 8.37 22.62 12.93
C ASP A 96 8.69 22.16 14.38
N LYS A 97 7.69 22.03 15.22
CA LYS A 97 7.87 21.54 16.60
C LYS A 97 7.24 20.18 16.78
N ILE A 98 8.03 19.26 17.31
CA ILE A 98 7.53 17.91 17.66
C ILE A 98 6.39 18.03 18.66
N ARG A 99 5.31 17.29 18.40
CA ARG A 99 4.12 17.19 19.25
C ARG A 99 3.91 15.80 19.83
N VAL A 100 4.46 14.81 19.17
CA VAL A 100 4.51 13.42 19.62
C VAL A 100 5.59 12.68 18.85
N VAL A 101 6.19 11.69 19.51
CA VAL A 101 6.96 10.61 18.91
C VAL A 101 6.37 9.31 19.41
N ALA A 102 6.06 8.39 18.49
CA ALA A 102 5.48 7.10 18.82
C ALA A 102 6.25 5.96 18.14
N SER A 103 6.35 4.84 18.84
CA SER A 103 6.71 3.55 18.27
C SER A 103 5.47 2.84 17.75
N PRO A 104 5.61 1.81 16.90
CA PRO A 104 4.47 1.05 16.39
C PRO A 104 3.59 0.48 17.50
N ALA A 105 2.29 0.56 17.31
CA ALA A 105 1.33 -0.15 18.15
C ALA A 105 1.30 -1.61 17.69
N ILE A 106 1.88 -2.52 18.47
CA ILE A 106 1.99 -3.93 18.14
C ILE A 106 0.59 -4.54 18.10
N LYS A 107 0.20 -5.08 16.95
CA LYS A 107 -0.95 -5.96 16.82
C LYS A 107 -0.44 -7.40 16.85
N ASP A 108 -0.79 -8.12 17.91
CA ASP A 108 -0.55 -9.55 18.01
C ASP A 108 -1.69 -10.28 17.27
N LEU A 109 -1.49 -10.55 16.00
CA LEU A 109 -2.31 -11.48 15.25
C LEU A 109 -1.74 -12.86 15.53
N ALA A 110 -2.53 -13.82 15.96
CA ALA A 110 -2.20 -15.14 16.53
C ALA A 110 -0.93 -15.87 16.03
N TYR A 111 -0.31 -15.44 14.95
CA TYR A 111 0.92 -16.00 14.37
C TYR A 111 1.87 -14.96 13.74
N SER A 112 1.54 -13.67 13.74
CA SER A 112 2.42 -12.61 13.23
C SER A 112 2.18 -11.29 13.95
N GLN A 113 3.26 -10.57 14.24
CA GLN A 113 3.19 -9.21 14.77
C GLN A 113 3.25 -8.23 13.58
N THR A 114 2.37 -7.23 13.57
CA THR A 114 2.39 -6.16 12.59
C THR A 114 2.78 -4.84 13.25
N TYR A 115 3.63 -4.08 12.58
CA TYR A 115 4.20 -2.82 13.07
C TYR A 115 3.75 -1.60 12.26
N GLU A 116 2.67 -1.73 11.50
CA GLU A 116 2.22 -0.72 10.54
C GLU A 116 1.31 0.38 11.12
N THR A 117 0.88 0.23 12.38
CA THR A 117 -0.10 1.11 13.02
C THR A 117 0.54 1.94 14.12
N TYR A 118 0.14 3.20 14.25
CA TYR A 118 0.61 4.12 15.28
C TYR A 118 -0.56 4.78 16.01
N ILE A 119 -0.44 4.91 17.33
CA ILE A 119 -1.35 5.67 18.17
C ILE A 119 -0.63 6.94 18.59
N LEU A 120 -1.04 8.07 18.03
CA LEU A 120 -0.41 9.35 18.17
C LEU A 120 -1.17 10.22 19.19
N LYS A 121 -0.63 10.39 20.39
CA LYS A 121 -1.16 11.37 21.36
C LYS A 121 -0.53 12.73 21.08
N ILE A 122 -1.13 13.47 20.17
CA ILE A 122 -0.63 14.77 19.69
C ILE A 122 -0.97 15.84 20.71
N LEU A 123 0.03 16.64 21.11
CA LEU A 123 -0.13 17.74 22.04
C LEU A 123 -0.29 19.06 21.28
N GLY A 124 -1.21 19.91 21.71
CA GLY A 124 -1.51 21.16 21.04
C GLY A 124 -2.16 22.21 21.94
N ASN A 125 -2.40 23.38 21.36
CA ASN A 125 -3.05 24.49 22.05
C ASN A 125 -4.47 24.66 21.53
N THR A 126 -5.37 25.15 22.37
CA THR A 126 -6.79 25.31 22.04
C THR A 126 -7.06 26.50 21.12
N GLU A 127 -6.11 27.44 21.03
CA GLU A 127 -6.23 28.59 20.14
C GLU A 127 -5.69 28.28 18.73
N ASN A 128 -6.34 28.85 17.70
CA ASN A 128 -5.92 28.77 16.31
C ASN A 128 -5.74 27.33 15.77
N THR A 129 -6.58 26.41 16.19
CA THR A 129 -6.48 24.97 15.84
C THR A 129 -6.39 24.71 14.33
N MET A 130 -7.12 25.47 13.50
CA MET A 130 -7.08 25.35 12.02
C MET A 130 -5.70 25.65 11.40
N ARG A 131 -4.81 26.30 12.15
CA ARG A 131 -3.43 26.57 11.71
C ARG A 131 -2.43 25.57 12.26
N GLN A 132 -2.90 24.62 13.05
CA GLN A 132 -2.08 23.55 13.62
C GLN A 132 -2.22 22.29 12.73
N GLN A 133 -1.79 22.40 11.49
CA GLN A 133 -1.72 21.28 10.55
C GLN A 133 -0.61 20.31 10.95
N PHE A 134 -0.78 19.05 10.58
CA PHE A 134 0.15 17.99 10.92
C PHE A 134 1.12 17.73 9.79
N ASP A 135 2.42 17.79 10.11
CA ASP A 135 3.49 17.26 9.27
C ASP A 135 3.98 15.96 9.91
N TYR A 136 3.83 14.86 9.19
CA TYR A 136 4.24 13.54 9.68
C TYR A 136 5.59 13.18 9.11
N LYS A 137 6.48 12.65 9.98
CA LYS A 137 7.74 12.04 9.56
C LYS A 137 7.83 10.63 10.12
N TYR A 138 8.15 9.70 9.24
CA TYR A 138 8.31 8.29 9.58
C TYR A 138 9.75 7.86 9.33
N TYR A 139 10.40 7.33 10.35
CA TYR A 139 11.70 6.68 10.24
C TYR A 139 11.52 5.18 10.13
N SER A 140 11.96 4.59 9.03
CA SER A 140 12.05 3.16 8.85
C SER A 140 13.45 2.66 9.21
N ALA A 141 13.54 1.84 10.23
CA ALA A 141 14.82 1.28 10.68
C ALA A 141 15.40 0.27 9.68
N ARG A 142 14.54 -0.47 8.97
CA ARG A 142 14.98 -1.43 7.95
C ARG A 142 15.49 -0.76 6.68
N LEU A 143 14.89 0.36 6.31
CA LEU A 143 15.29 1.12 5.12
C LEU A 143 16.38 2.15 5.42
N ASN A 144 16.67 2.44 6.70
CA ASN A 144 17.53 3.55 7.13
C ASN A 144 17.13 4.86 6.44
N ARG A 145 15.82 5.18 6.49
CA ARG A 145 15.28 6.34 5.79
C ARG A 145 14.17 7.02 6.58
N ILE A 146 14.18 8.36 6.51
CA ILE A 146 13.11 9.20 7.01
C ILE A 146 12.22 9.58 5.84
N PHE A 147 10.94 9.26 5.96
CA PHE A 147 9.92 9.62 4.98
C PHE A 147 9.07 10.76 5.51
N GLU A 148 8.83 11.74 4.67
CA GLU A 148 7.78 12.72 4.89
C GLU A 148 6.47 12.15 4.35
N MET A 149 5.40 12.30 5.13
CA MET A 149 4.08 11.84 4.73
C MET A 149 3.25 13.03 4.24
N GLN A 150 2.22 12.74 3.46
CA GLN A 150 1.27 13.77 3.06
C GLN A 150 0.65 14.42 4.29
N THR A 151 0.57 15.73 4.29
CA THR A 151 -0.07 16.50 5.35
C THR A 151 -1.57 16.24 5.35
N ILE A 152 -2.07 15.60 6.41
CA ILE A 152 -3.49 15.36 6.59
C ILE A 152 -3.91 15.75 8.01
N GLY A 153 -5.07 16.40 8.12
CA GLY A 153 -5.63 16.77 9.41
C GLY A 153 -4.99 18.00 10.05
N HIS A 154 -5.60 18.39 11.13
CA HIS A 154 -5.17 19.48 11.99
C HIS A 154 -5.56 19.16 13.43
N PHE A 155 -4.96 19.87 14.37
CA PHE A 155 -5.22 19.66 15.78
C PHE A 155 -6.67 20.00 16.15
N ASN A 156 -7.36 19.04 16.77
CA ASN A 156 -8.70 19.20 17.32
C ASN A 156 -8.69 18.74 18.78
N PRO A 157 -8.83 19.67 19.75
CA PRO A 157 -8.67 19.35 21.16
C PRO A 157 -9.61 18.25 21.64
N GLU A 158 -9.12 17.37 22.52
CA GLU A 158 -9.88 16.33 23.22
C GLU A 158 -10.62 15.36 22.27
N THR A 159 -10.10 15.21 21.03
CA THR A 159 -10.70 14.35 20.01
C THR A 159 -9.91 13.06 19.84
N VAL A 160 -10.63 11.98 19.56
CA VAL A 160 -10.05 10.68 19.22
C VAL A 160 -10.52 10.30 17.83
N LEU A 161 -9.59 10.07 16.90
CA LEU A 161 -9.88 9.70 15.51
C LEU A 161 -9.19 8.39 15.14
N GLY A 162 -9.79 7.66 14.22
CA GLY A 162 -9.23 6.42 13.68
C GLY A 162 -9.44 5.18 14.58
N VAL A 163 -10.33 5.23 15.58
CA VAL A 163 -10.45 4.17 16.60
C VAL A 163 -11.46 3.08 16.24
N ASP A 164 -12.55 3.44 15.57
CA ASP A 164 -13.72 2.56 15.53
C ASP A 164 -13.73 1.57 14.37
N THR A 165 -13.14 1.83 13.23
CA THR A 165 -13.15 0.88 12.11
C THR A 165 -12.00 1.04 11.11
N GLU A 166 -11.47 2.23 10.91
CA GLU A 166 -10.43 2.46 9.92
C GLU A 166 -9.38 3.42 10.46
N PHE A 167 -8.16 2.89 10.63
CA PHE A 167 -6.98 3.74 10.82
C PHE A 167 -6.86 4.69 9.62
N CYS A 168 -6.57 5.95 9.89
CA CYS A 168 -6.25 6.87 8.81
C CYS A 168 -5.02 6.38 8.05
N LEU A 169 -5.19 6.06 6.78
CA LEU A 169 -4.10 5.67 5.91
C LEU A 169 -3.27 6.92 5.58
N LEU A 170 -1.98 6.88 5.95
CA LEU A 170 -1.03 7.91 5.53
C LEU A 170 -0.60 7.66 4.08
N GLY A 171 -0.35 8.73 3.33
CA GLY A 171 0.30 8.68 2.03
C GLY A 171 1.74 9.18 2.15
N LEU A 172 2.64 8.72 1.27
CA LEU A 172 3.97 9.28 1.13
C LEU A 172 3.88 10.69 0.51
N ALA A 173 4.62 11.66 1.07
CA ALA A 173 4.84 12.91 0.37
C ALA A 173 5.78 12.65 -0.82
N ARG A 174 5.51 13.33 -1.94
CA ARG A 174 6.27 13.14 -3.17
C ARG A 174 7.76 13.39 -2.97
N GLU A 175 8.08 14.44 -2.23
CA GLU A 175 9.44 14.89 -1.94
C GLU A 175 10.27 13.83 -1.20
N SER A 176 9.61 12.90 -0.56
CA SER A 176 10.28 11.80 0.14
C SER A 176 10.90 10.74 -0.76
N VAL A 177 10.50 10.70 -2.02
CA VAL A 177 10.85 9.60 -2.93
C VAL A 177 11.32 10.06 -4.30
N ASP A 178 11.32 11.36 -4.60
CA ASP A 178 11.64 11.93 -5.91
C ASP A 178 13.11 11.73 -6.34
N ASP A 179 14.00 11.51 -5.41
CA ASP A 179 15.41 11.14 -5.67
C ASP A 179 15.55 9.73 -6.25
N ILE A 180 14.62 8.83 -5.95
CA ILE A 180 14.61 7.44 -6.45
C ILE A 180 13.56 7.27 -7.55
N TYR A 181 12.39 7.82 -7.32
CA TYR A 181 11.24 7.78 -8.23
C TYR A 181 10.78 9.19 -8.57
N PRO A 182 11.40 9.83 -9.58
CA PRO A 182 11.06 11.21 -9.97
C PRO A 182 9.63 11.36 -10.50
N VAL A 183 8.97 10.25 -10.82
CA VAL A 183 7.58 10.23 -11.27
C VAL A 183 6.72 9.54 -10.22
N VAL A 184 5.81 10.28 -9.62
CA VAL A 184 4.78 9.76 -8.72
C VAL A 184 3.42 10.09 -9.32
N CYS A 185 2.77 9.07 -9.89
CA CYS A 185 1.47 9.19 -10.54
C CYS A 185 0.38 8.78 -9.55
N GLN A 186 -0.54 9.68 -9.24
CA GLN A 186 -1.75 9.31 -8.51
C GLN A 186 -2.77 8.73 -9.49
N LEU A 187 -3.27 7.55 -9.20
CA LEU A 187 -4.32 6.90 -9.98
C LEU A 187 -5.60 6.84 -9.14
N ASP A 188 -6.63 7.52 -9.61
CA ASP A 188 -7.99 7.44 -9.10
C ASP A 188 -8.78 6.53 -10.06
N LEU A 189 -9.07 5.31 -9.63
CA LEU A 189 -9.58 4.23 -10.47
C LEU A 189 -11.04 3.94 -10.13
N ASN A 190 -11.93 4.14 -11.11
CA ASN A 190 -13.31 3.70 -11.00
C ASN A 190 -13.38 2.20 -11.29
N LEU A 191 -13.85 1.44 -10.32
CA LEU A 191 -14.00 0.00 -10.42
C LEU A 191 -15.28 -0.37 -11.16
N PRO A 192 -15.23 -1.35 -12.09
CA PRO A 192 -16.42 -1.95 -12.65
C PRO A 192 -17.17 -2.78 -11.59
N ASP A 193 -18.50 -2.85 -11.72
CA ASP A 193 -19.36 -3.50 -10.72
C ASP A 193 -18.97 -4.95 -10.45
N GLU A 194 -18.51 -5.67 -11.46
CA GLU A 194 -18.10 -7.07 -11.34
C GLU A 194 -16.89 -7.28 -10.42
N LEU A 195 -16.05 -6.26 -10.22
CA LEU A 195 -14.90 -6.34 -9.31
C LEU A 195 -15.26 -5.91 -7.88
N LYS A 196 -16.44 -5.31 -7.69
CA LYS A 196 -16.93 -4.84 -6.37
C LYS A 196 -17.61 -5.96 -5.58
N GLU A 197 -18.24 -6.91 -6.25
CA GLU A 197 -19.09 -7.95 -5.64
C GLU A 197 -18.30 -9.08 -4.95
N GLU A 198 -17.01 -9.26 -5.27
CA GLU A 198 -16.21 -10.38 -4.77
C GLU A 198 -15.61 -10.16 -3.37
N SER A 199 -15.88 -9.04 -2.70
CA SER A 199 -14.98 -8.53 -1.67
C SER A 199 -15.27 -8.94 -0.22
N ASP A 200 -16.40 -9.55 0.12
CA ASP A 200 -16.73 -9.75 1.54
C ASP A 200 -15.89 -10.83 2.25
N ASP A 201 -15.34 -11.82 1.52
CA ASP A 201 -14.54 -12.91 2.10
C ASP A 201 -13.13 -13.06 1.49
N THR A 202 -12.80 -12.36 0.41
CA THR A 202 -11.52 -12.49 -0.29
C THR A 202 -10.81 -11.16 -0.39
N GLU A 203 -9.54 -11.11 0.01
CA GLU A 203 -8.71 -9.92 -0.15
C GLU A 203 -8.38 -9.70 -1.63
N SER A 204 -8.93 -8.64 -2.21
CA SER A 204 -8.67 -8.23 -3.58
C SER A 204 -7.83 -6.95 -3.61
N TYR A 205 -6.93 -6.85 -4.58
CA TYR A 205 -5.99 -5.74 -4.73
C TYR A 205 -5.98 -5.24 -6.16
N ILE A 206 -5.78 -3.94 -6.33
CA ILE A 206 -5.34 -3.35 -7.59
C ILE A 206 -3.82 -3.20 -7.52
N ALA A 207 -3.11 -3.67 -8.53
CA ALA A 207 -1.67 -3.56 -8.63
C ALA A 207 -1.26 -2.96 -9.99
N VAL A 208 -0.24 -2.11 -9.96
CA VAL A 208 0.30 -1.42 -11.13
C VAL A 208 1.69 -1.95 -11.40
N PHE A 209 1.92 -2.45 -12.61
CA PHE A 209 3.19 -3.01 -13.03
C PHE A 209 3.83 -2.21 -14.15
N VAL A 210 5.12 -1.93 -14.03
CA VAL A 210 5.98 -1.44 -15.10
C VAL A 210 6.91 -2.59 -15.50
N GLY A 211 6.65 -3.20 -16.67
CA GLY A 211 7.25 -4.50 -16.99
C GLY A 211 6.80 -5.57 -15.99
N ASP A 212 7.75 -6.20 -15.32
CA ASP A 212 7.50 -7.22 -14.29
C ASP A 212 7.59 -6.67 -12.86
N GLU A 213 7.92 -5.38 -12.68
CA GLU A 213 8.04 -4.76 -11.36
C GLU A 213 6.70 -4.19 -10.88
N CYS A 214 6.23 -4.60 -9.71
CA CYS A 214 5.07 -4.00 -9.06
C CYS A 214 5.47 -2.62 -8.48
N ARG A 215 4.87 -1.56 -9.03
CA ARG A 215 5.19 -0.17 -8.73
C ARG A 215 4.09 0.58 -7.99
N GLY A 216 3.00 -0.08 -7.67
CA GLY A 216 1.90 0.47 -6.88
C GLY A 216 0.89 -0.61 -6.56
N ILE A 217 0.27 -0.53 -5.37
CA ILE A 217 -0.73 -1.47 -4.91
C ILE A 217 -1.72 -0.79 -3.99
N ALA A 218 -2.99 -1.17 -4.09
CA ALA A 218 -4.02 -0.81 -3.12
C ALA A 218 -5.00 -1.97 -2.93
N LYS A 219 -5.52 -2.10 -1.71
CA LYS A 219 -6.59 -3.06 -1.41
C LYS A 219 -7.92 -2.49 -1.91
N ILE A 220 -8.71 -3.34 -2.54
CA ILE A 220 -10.11 -3.04 -2.84
C ILE A 220 -10.90 -3.25 -1.54
N LYS A 221 -11.68 -2.24 -1.15
CA LYS A 221 -12.59 -2.37 -0.02
C LYS A 221 -14.01 -2.61 -0.54
N ALA A 222 -14.75 -3.41 0.22
CA ALA A 222 -16.15 -3.67 -0.08
C ALA A 222 -16.94 -2.36 -0.21
N GLN A 223 -17.77 -2.26 -1.22
CA GLN A 223 -18.66 -1.12 -1.48
C GLN A 223 -17.96 0.20 -1.85
N GLU A 224 -16.65 0.22 -2.07
CA GLU A 224 -15.97 1.39 -2.64
C GLU A 224 -16.08 1.38 -4.17
N ASP A 225 -16.55 2.48 -4.75
CA ASP A 225 -16.64 2.66 -6.20
C ASP A 225 -15.29 3.05 -6.81
N GLU A 226 -14.41 3.61 -6.00
CA GLU A 226 -13.12 4.15 -6.42
C GLU A 226 -11.99 3.59 -5.58
N VAL A 227 -10.87 3.30 -6.22
CA VAL A 227 -9.60 2.96 -5.56
C VAL A 227 -8.57 3.99 -5.92
N ARG A 228 -7.96 4.59 -4.90
CA ARG A 228 -6.83 5.49 -5.06
C ARG A 228 -5.54 4.78 -4.70
N LEU A 229 -4.54 4.90 -5.58
CA LEU A 229 -3.18 4.44 -5.31
C LEU A 229 -2.14 5.33 -5.99
N TYR A 230 -0.90 5.18 -5.56
CA TYR A 230 0.24 5.83 -6.19
C TYR A 230 1.06 4.80 -6.95
N ALA A 231 1.50 5.17 -8.16
CA ALA A 231 2.39 4.39 -8.99
C ALA A 231 3.71 5.14 -9.19
N TYR A 232 4.81 4.46 -8.96
CA TYR A 232 6.15 5.05 -8.91
C TYR A 232 6.92 4.75 -10.21
N GLY A 233 7.34 5.80 -10.91
CA GLY A 233 8.09 5.72 -12.18
C GLY A 233 9.52 6.22 -12.03
N LYS A 234 10.46 5.53 -12.71
CA LYS A 234 11.88 5.96 -12.81
C LYS A 234 12.07 7.07 -13.86
N LYS A 235 11.08 7.26 -14.72
CA LYS A 235 11.05 8.34 -15.74
C LYS A 235 9.62 8.58 -16.21
N GLU A 236 9.36 9.77 -16.74
CA GLU A 236 8.08 10.11 -17.36
C GLU A 236 7.78 9.20 -18.58
N GLY A 237 6.52 8.90 -18.75
CA GLY A 237 6.02 8.13 -19.90
C GLY A 237 6.26 6.63 -19.79
N GLU A 238 6.70 6.08 -18.65
CA GLU A 238 6.74 4.63 -18.46
C GLU A 238 5.33 4.03 -18.60
N LYS A 239 5.24 2.96 -19.39
CA LYS A 239 3.97 2.28 -19.60
C LYS A 239 3.70 1.31 -18.46
N ALA A 240 2.60 1.52 -17.79
CA ALA A 240 2.16 0.68 -16.70
C ALA A 240 0.90 -0.09 -17.07
N THR A 241 0.82 -1.32 -16.61
CA THR A 241 -0.34 -2.21 -16.74
C THR A 241 -1.00 -2.35 -15.38
N ILE A 242 -2.31 -2.24 -15.35
CA ILE A 242 -3.11 -2.39 -14.14
C ILE A 242 -3.65 -3.82 -14.09
N TYR A 243 -3.57 -4.45 -12.92
CA TYR A 243 -4.13 -5.77 -12.66
C TYR A 243 -5.07 -5.71 -11.46
N CYS A 244 -6.15 -6.46 -11.54
CA CYS A 244 -6.90 -6.89 -10.36
C CYS A 244 -6.35 -8.24 -9.92
N ILE A 245 -6.06 -8.36 -8.63
CA ILE A 245 -5.47 -9.58 -8.06
C ILE A 245 -6.39 -10.05 -6.94
N ASN A 246 -6.81 -11.31 -7.03
CA ASN A 246 -7.68 -11.95 -6.06
C ASN A 246 -7.10 -13.32 -5.71
N TYR A 247 -6.78 -13.56 -4.44
CA TYR A 247 -6.25 -14.82 -3.95
C TYR A 247 -4.99 -15.29 -4.72
N SER A 248 -5.17 -16.34 -5.55
CA SER A 248 -4.11 -16.92 -6.38
C SER A 248 -4.26 -16.57 -7.85
N TYR A 249 -5.13 -15.65 -8.20
CA TYR A 249 -5.46 -15.29 -9.57
C TYR A 249 -5.31 -13.78 -9.79
N TYR A 250 -5.01 -13.42 -11.02
CA TYR A 250 -4.99 -12.03 -11.46
C TYR A 250 -5.66 -11.88 -12.83
N THR A 251 -6.17 -10.70 -13.10
CA THR A 251 -6.66 -10.32 -14.43
C THR A 251 -6.10 -8.96 -14.83
N LYS A 252 -5.81 -8.83 -16.13
CA LYS A 252 -5.34 -7.58 -16.69
C LYS A 252 -6.51 -6.66 -16.98
N LEU A 253 -6.43 -5.43 -16.51
CA LEU A 253 -7.42 -4.40 -16.75
C LEU A 253 -6.98 -3.44 -17.85
N LYS A 254 -7.94 -2.73 -18.41
CA LYS A 254 -7.73 -1.66 -19.38
C LYS A 254 -8.15 -0.32 -18.77
N PRO A 255 -7.56 0.79 -19.22
CA PRO A 255 -6.46 0.90 -20.18
C PRO A 255 -5.08 0.65 -19.55
N THR A 256 -4.05 0.55 -20.41
CA THR A 256 -2.65 0.72 -20.00
C THR A 256 -2.39 2.20 -19.83
N VAL A 257 -1.72 2.60 -18.75
CA VAL A 257 -1.46 4.01 -18.40
C VAL A 257 -0.03 4.42 -18.69
N SER A 258 0.17 5.73 -18.89
CA SER A 258 1.49 6.35 -18.95
C SER A 258 1.73 7.03 -17.62
N LEU A 259 2.81 6.67 -16.92
CA LEU A 259 3.13 7.29 -15.63
C LEU A 259 3.68 8.69 -15.87
N GLU A 260 3.01 9.67 -15.30
CA GLU A 260 3.35 11.08 -15.31
C GLU A 260 3.15 11.65 -13.91
N ASN A 261 3.80 12.80 -13.63
CA ASN A 261 3.62 13.49 -12.36
C ASN A 261 2.27 14.23 -12.32
N ASP A 262 1.19 13.46 -12.36
CA ASP A 262 -0.17 13.98 -12.42
C ASP A 262 -1.14 13.02 -11.71
N THR A 263 -2.37 13.47 -11.56
CA THR A 263 -3.50 12.63 -11.11
C THR A 263 -4.29 12.19 -12.34
N LEU A 264 -4.41 10.89 -12.53
CA LEU A 264 -5.17 10.29 -13.62
C LEU A 264 -6.46 9.67 -13.09
N LEU A 265 -7.59 10.13 -13.61
CA LEU A 265 -8.90 9.49 -13.37
C LEU A 265 -9.13 8.46 -14.47
N ILE A 266 -9.29 7.20 -14.10
CA ILE A 266 -9.38 6.08 -15.04
C ILE A 266 -10.60 5.24 -14.72
N SER A 267 -11.42 5.00 -15.74
CA SER A 267 -12.46 3.96 -15.67
C SER A 267 -11.87 2.65 -16.16
N LEU A 268 -11.89 1.64 -15.31
CA LEU A 268 -11.36 0.31 -15.62
C LEU A 268 -12.38 -0.52 -16.40
N GLU A 269 -11.89 -1.33 -17.36
CA GLU A 269 -12.68 -2.23 -18.19
C GLU A 269 -12.11 -3.66 -18.16
#